data_fe2f705c1ea7d88eb5ac605b0a66d263
#
_entry.id   fe2f705c1ea7d88eb5ac605b0a66d263
#
_cell.length_a   1.000
_cell.length_b   1.000
_cell.length_c   1.000
_cell.angle_alpha   90.00
_cell.angle_beta   90.00
_cell.angle_gamma   90.00
#
_symmetry.space_group_name_H-M   'P 1'
#
loop_
_entity.id
_entity.type
_entity.pdbx_description
1 polymer ?
#
loop_
_entity_poly.entity_id
_entity_poly.type
_entity_poly.pdbx_seq_one_letter_code
_entity_poly.pdbx_strand_id
1 'polypeptide(L)'
;MATKIVLPDTVVKKLNDLPKEVRIKFWEQIERLAANPSYPGLRNEKLKGTNQWAFSITMNYRTTYMRSESDIIITGVGTHKEVLG
;
A
#
# COMPACT_ATOMS: atom_id res chain seq x y z
N MET A 1 -7.00 16.30 10.30
CA MET A 1 -5.52 16.33 10.16
C MET A 1 -5.10 15.56 8.94
N ALA A 2 -4.09 16.04 8.25
CA ALA A 2 -3.60 15.36 7.06
C ALA A 2 -2.85 14.07 7.44
N THR A 3 -3.13 13.00 6.72
CA THR A 3 -2.41 11.75 6.87
C THR A 3 -1.08 11.87 6.12
N LYS A 4 0.01 11.56 6.79
CA LYS A 4 1.33 11.54 6.19
C LYS A 4 1.61 10.15 5.63
N ILE A 5 2.04 10.09 4.37
CA ILE A 5 2.44 8.83 3.74
C ILE A 5 3.95 8.79 3.68
N VAL A 6 4.55 7.77 4.30
CA VAL A 6 5.99 7.58 4.31
C VAL A 6 6.37 6.46 3.35
N LEU A 7 7.28 6.76 2.42
CA LEU A 7 7.75 5.82 1.41
C LEU A 7 9.27 5.64 1.57
N PRO A 8 9.71 4.56 2.24
CA PRO A 8 11.14 4.27 2.34
C PRO A 8 11.79 4.09 0.97
N ASP A 9 13.09 4.36 0.87
CA ASP A 9 13.82 4.25 -0.41
C ASP A 9 13.70 2.87 -1.04
N THR A 10 13.69 1.82 -0.23
CA THR A 10 13.55 0.45 -0.72
C THR A 10 12.22 0.24 -1.43
N VAL A 11 11.16 0.85 -0.91
CA VAL A 11 9.83 0.78 -1.51
C VAL A 11 9.80 1.58 -2.81
N VAL A 12 10.40 2.77 -2.81
CA VAL A 12 10.46 3.61 -4.02
C VAL A 12 11.18 2.88 -5.15
N LYS A 13 12.30 2.23 -4.85
CA LYS A 13 13.04 1.46 -5.84
C LYS A 13 12.19 0.32 -6.42
N LYS A 14 11.53 -0.43 -5.54
CA LYS A 14 10.68 -1.52 -5.96
C LYS A 14 9.50 -1.02 -6.81
N LEU A 15 8.90 0.07 -6.40
CA LEU A 15 7.79 0.69 -7.12
C LEU A 15 8.21 1.10 -8.54
N ASN A 16 9.41 1.68 -8.67
CA ASN A 16 9.92 2.11 -9.98
C ASN A 16 10.17 0.94 -10.93
N ASP A 17 10.33 -0.27 -10.42
CA ASP A 17 10.51 -1.47 -11.24
C ASP A 17 9.18 -2.07 -11.69
N LEU A 18 8.06 -1.57 -11.20
CA LEU A 18 6.75 -2.09 -11.58
C LEU A 18 6.27 -1.48 -12.90
N PRO A 19 5.37 -2.19 -13.61
CA PRO A 19 4.78 -1.63 -14.83
C PRO A 19 4.14 -0.26 -14.58
N LYS A 20 4.15 0.59 -15.60
CA LYS A 20 3.64 1.95 -15.49
C LYS A 20 2.18 2.00 -14.98
N GLU A 21 1.33 1.12 -15.50
CA GLU A 21 -0.08 1.08 -15.11
C GLU A 21 -0.24 0.76 -13.62
N VAL A 22 0.64 -0.09 -13.09
CA VAL A 22 0.63 -0.46 -11.68
C VAL A 22 1.07 0.73 -10.83
N ARG A 23 2.09 1.46 -11.28
CA ARG A 23 2.56 2.66 -10.56
C ARG A 23 1.48 3.73 -10.47
N ILE A 24 0.80 3.99 -11.60
CA ILE A 24 -0.28 4.97 -11.63
C ILE A 24 -1.39 4.55 -10.66
N LYS A 25 -1.78 3.29 -10.70
CA LYS A 25 -2.84 2.77 -9.83
C LYS A 25 -2.42 2.81 -8.36
N PHE A 26 -1.15 2.56 -8.06
CA PHE A 26 -0.62 2.68 -6.70
C PHE A 26 -0.90 4.06 -6.12
N TRP A 27 -0.58 5.12 -6.87
CA TRP A 27 -0.79 6.48 -6.39
C TRP A 27 -2.27 6.83 -6.22
N GLU A 28 -3.13 6.34 -7.11
CA GLU A 28 -4.56 6.51 -6.96
C GLU A 28 -5.06 5.86 -5.68
N GLN A 29 -4.60 4.63 -5.40
CA GLN A 29 -5.00 3.90 -4.20
C GLN A 29 -4.46 4.56 -2.93
N ILE A 30 -3.25 5.12 -2.98
CA ILE A 30 -2.67 5.86 -1.85
C ILE A 30 -3.55 7.06 -1.51
N GLU A 31 -4.03 7.80 -2.50
CA GLU A 31 -4.93 8.93 -2.26
C GLU A 31 -6.24 8.48 -1.61
N ARG A 32 -6.80 7.37 -2.09
CA ARG A 32 -8.02 6.82 -1.51
C ARG A 32 -7.81 6.35 -0.08
N LEU A 33 -6.68 5.70 0.18
CA LEU A 33 -6.35 5.24 1.53
C LEU A 33 -6.25 6.41 2.50
N ALA A 34 -5.60 7.49 2.09
CA ALA A 34 -5.45 8.67 2.92
C ALA A 34 -6.79 9.36 3.18
N ALA A 35 -7.67 9.40 2.19
CA ALA A 35 -8.96 10.06 2.31
C ALA A 35 -10.00 9.20 3.02
N ASN A 36 -10.02 7.90 2.73
CA ASN A 36 -11.02 6.99 3.29
C ASN A 36 -10.49 5.55 3.31
N PRO A 37 -9.86 5.12 4.41
CA PRO A 37 -9.32 3.76 4.52
C PRO A 37 -10.36 2.65 4.33
N SER A 38 -11.63 2.98 4.48
CA SER A 38 -12.71 2.00 4.31
C SER A 38 -13.22 1.90 2.87
N TYR A 39 -12.61 2.61 1.93
CA TYR A 39 -13.01 2.56 0.53
C TYR A 39 -12.95 1.11 0.02
N PRO A 40 -14.10 0.55 -0.45
CA PRO A 40 -14.16 -0.88 -0.79
C PRO A 40 -13.16 -1.35 -1.86
N GLY A 41 -12.85 -0.48 -2.83
CA GLY A 41 -11.90 -0.82 -3.89
C GLY A 41 -10.47 -1.03 -3.43
N LEU A 42 -10.13 -0.61 -2.21
CA LEU A 42 -8.81 -0.84 -1.64
C LEU A 42 -8.63 -2.28 -1.20
N ARG A 43 -9.69 -2.95 -0.81
CA ARG A 43 -9.63 -4.26 -0.16
C ARG A 43 -8.64 -4.24 1.00
N ASN A 44 -8.73 -3.18 1.80
CA ASN A 44 -7.84 -2.94 2.92
C ASN A 44 -8.11 -3.96 4.03
N GLU A 45 -7.07 -4.65 4.48
CA GLU A 45 -7.22 -5.65 5.52
C GLU A 45 -6.01 -5.67 6.44
N LYS A 46 -6.23 -5.99 7.71
CA LYS A 46 -5.13 -6.20 8.64
C LYS A 46 -4.61 -7.62 8.48
N LEU A 47 -3.30 -7.77 8.40
CA LEU A 47 -2.68 -9.09 8.28
C LEU A 47 -2.64 -9.75 9.66
N LYS A 48 -3.29 -10.90 9.75
CA LYS A 48 -3.47 -11.60 11.01
C LYS A 48 -2.12 -11.90 11.69
N GLY A 49 -2.05 -11.58 12.99
CA GLY A 49 -0.85 -11.85 13.77
C GLY A 49 0.28 -10.85 13.56
N THR A 50 0.03 -9.75 12.88
CA THR A 50 1.05 -8.74 12.60
C THR A 50 0.52 -7.34 12.88
N ASN A 51 1.43 -6.35 12.83
CA ASN A 51 1.06 -4.93 12.88
C ASN A 51 0.87 -4.34 11.49
N GLN A 52 0.83 -5.20 10.47
CA GLN A 52 0.77 -4.74 9.10
C GLN A 52 -0.62 -4.86 8.52
N TRP A 53 -0.87 -3.97 7.58
CA TRP A 53 -2.09 -3.92 6.78
C TRP A 53 -1.71 -4.09 5.33
N ALA A 54 -2.68 -4.47 4.50
CA ALA A 54 -2.46 -4.60 3.06
C ALA A 54 -3.63 -4.01 2.30
N PHE A 55 -3.34 -3.45 1.13
CA PHE A 55 -4.39 -3.04 0.21
C PHE A 55 -4.02 -3.44 -1.21
N SER A 56 -5.05 -3.53 -2.08
CA SER A 56 -4.85 -3.90 -3.47
C SER A 56 -4.45 -2.69 -4.31
N ILE A 57 -3.43 -2.86 -5.15
CA ILE A 57 -3.16 -1.92 -6.23
C ILE A 57 -3.99 -2.32 -7.42
N THR A 58 -3.80 -3.56 -7.88
CA THR A 58 -4.60 -4.21 -8.91
C THR A 58 -4.89 -5.62 -8.43
N MET A 59 -5.53 -6.44 -9.27
CA MET A 59 -5.81 -7.82 -8.93
C MET A 59 -4.55 -8.62 -8.59
N ASN A 60 -3.41 -8.30 -9.24
CA ASN A 60 -2.17 -9.05 -9.09
C ASN A 60 -1.12 -8.38 -8.19
N TYR A 61 -1.31 -7.11 -7.84
CA TYR A 61 -0.33 -6.36 -7.07
C TYR A 61 -0.93 -5.82 -5.79
N ARG A 62 -0.14 -5.91 -4.72
CA ARG A 62 -0.58 -5.45 -3.40
C ARG A 62 0.51 -4.62 -2.74
N THR A 63 0.09 -3.89 -1.72
CA THR A 63 0.98 -3.05 -0.90
C THR A 63 0.74 -3.38 0.55
N THR A 64 1.81 -3.47 1.33
CA THR A 64 1.71 -3.60 2.78
C THR A 64 2.13 -2.29 3.44
N TYR A 65 1.55 -1.99 4.59
CA TYR A 65 1.86 -0.77 5.32
C TYR A 65 1.61 -0.95 6.81
N MET A 66 2.20 -0.05 7.58
CA MET A 66 1.97 0.03 9.02
C MET A 66 1.33 1.38 9.33
N ARG A 67 0.58 1.44 10.41
CA ARG A 67 0.01 2.69 10.91
C ARG A 67 0.76 3.12 12.15
N SER A 68 1.09 4.41 12.23
CA SER A 68 1.70 5.01 13.41
C SER A 68 1.00 6.34 13.64
N GLU A 69 0.13 6.39 14.64
CA GLU A 69 -0.76 7.54 14.89
C GLU A 69 -1.59 7.84 13.65
N SER A 70 -1.39 8.99 13.01
CA SER A 70 -2.10 9.33 11.77
C SER A 70 -1.28 9.03 10.53
N ASP A 71 -0.04 8.53 10.71
CA ASP A 71 0.85 8.27 9.59
C ASP A 71 0.66 6.87 9.01
N ILE A 72 0.92 6.75 7.72
CA ILE A 72 0.92 5.47 7.01
C ILE A 72 2.32 5.26 6.47
N ILE A 73 2.95 4.16 6.88
CA ILE A 73 4.32 3.84 6.48
C ILE A 73 4.26 2.62 5.56
N ILE A 74 4.57 2.83 4.28
CA ILE A 74 4.55 1.75 3.30
C ILE A 74 5.74 0.83 3.56
N THR A 75 5.48 -0.47 3.72
CA THR A 75 6.53 -1.44 4.04
C THR A 75 6.88 -2.36 2.88
N GLY A 76 5.98 -2.51 1.90
CA GLY A 76 6.26 -3.37 0.77
C GLY A 76 5.32 -3.09 -0.39
N VAL A 77 5.77 -3.43 -1.59
CA VAL A 77 4.97 -3.34 -2.81
C VAL A 77 5.44 -4.42 -3.78
N GLY A 78 4.51 -5.07 -4.45
CA GLY A 78 4.84 -6.14 -5.38
C GLY A 78 3.64 -7.01 -5.68
N THR A 79 3.91 -8.20 -6.24
CA THR A 79 2.83 -9.14 -6.48
C THR A 79 2.28 -9.66 -5.15
N HIS A 80 1.08 -10.20 -5.19
CA HIS A 80 0.47 -10.80 -4.00
C HIS A 80 1.42 -11.81 -3.34
N LYS A 81 2.04 -12.64 -4.14
CA LYS A 81 2.96 -13.66 -3.65
C LYS A 81 4.21 -13.05 -3.00
N GLU A 82 4.75 -11.98 -3.59
CA GLU A 82 5.95 -11.33 -3.07
C GLU A 82 5.73 -10.67 -1.70
N VAL A 83 4.59 -10.03 -1.50
CA VAL A 83 4.36 -9.26 -0.27
C VAL A 83 3.57 -10.02 0.79
N LEU A 84 2.76 -11.00 0.41
CA LEU A 84 1.91 -11.74 1.34
C LEU A 84 2.30 -13.22 1.48
N GLY A 85 3.22 -13.65 0.66
CA GLY A 85 3.69 -15.04 0.67
C GLY A 85 2.79 -15.94 -0.12
#